data_55f49853fc821f18e8cc78bcd3152014
#
_entry.id   55f49853fc821f18e8cc78bcd3152014
#
_cell.length_a   1.000
_cell.length_b   1.000
_cell.length_c   1.000
_cell.angle_alpha   90.00
_cell.angle_beta   90.00
_cell.angle_gamma   90.00
#
_symmetry.space_group_name_H-M   'P 1'
#
loop_
_entity.id
_entity.type
_entity.pdbx_description
1 polymer ?
#
loop_
_entity_poly.entity_id
_entity_poly.type
_entity_poly.pdbx_seq_one_letter_code
_entity_poly.pdbx_strand_id
1 'polypeptide(L)'
;MNINQIFANNKIWITEKLKVNPDYFQNLSLGQSPEILYIGCSDSRVSTEELMGAKPGEVFVHRNIANMVPNTDLSVMSVINYAVSYLKVKHVVVCGHYYCNGVKAAMQSADMGLLNPWLRNIRDVYRIHRKELDAIVDEDARYKRLVELNVQEQCVNVLKTADVQKAYKERTLTVHGWVFDIKTGQLIDLKIDFDKILSKIMEIYRII
;
A
#
# COMPACT_ATOMS: atom_id res chain seq x y z
N MET A 1 -13.69 19.63 -11.41
CA MET A 1 -12.52 20.54 -11.37
C MET A 1 -12.21 20.98 -12.79
N ASN A 2 -12.02 22.27 -13.04
CA ASN A 2 -11.63 22.77 -14.36
C ASN A 2 -10.09 22.68 -14.50
N ILE A 3 -9.59 22.16 -15.62
CA ILE A 3 -8.13 22.01 -15.88
C ILE A 3 -7.39 23.35 -15.75
N ASN A 4 -7.96 24.42 -16.27
CA ASN A 4 -7.34 25.75 -16.16
C ASN A 4 -7.23 26.25 -14.71
N GLN A 5 -8.15 25.84 -13.84
CA GLN A 5 -8.11 26.16 -12.43
C GLN A 5 -6.95 25.49 -11.69
N ILE A 6 -6.46 24.34 -12.17
CA ILE A 6 -5.34 23.62 -11.55
C ILE A 6 -4.07 24.47 -11.61
N PHE A 7 -3.77 25.13 -12.72
CA PHE A 7 -2.60 26.00 -12.85
C PHE A 7 -2.71 27.26 -11.98
N ALA A 8 -3.92 27.82 -11.86
CA ALA A 8 -4.16 28.95 -10.94
C ALA A 8 -3.95 28.53 -9.49
N ASN A 9 -4.49 27.39 -9.08
CA ASN A 9 -4.30 26.84 -7.74
C ASN A 9 -2.81 26.55 -7.44
N ASN A 10 -2.08 26.03 -8.42
CA ASN A 10 -0.64 25.77 -8.28
C ASN A 10 0.15 27.07 -8.03
N LYS A 11 -0.18 28.17 -8.71
CA LYS A 11 0.47 29.48 -8.46
C LYS A 11 0.20 29.99 -7.05
N ILE A 12 -1.03 29.83 -6.56
CA ILE A 12 -1.39 30.18 -5.18
C ILE A 12 -0.57 29.34 -4.19
N TRP A 13 -0.57 28.00 -4.39
CA TRP A 13 0.18 27.07 -3.56
C TRP A 13 1.69 27.39 -3.51
N ILE A 14 2.31 27.74 -4.66
CA ILE A 14 3.71 28.17 -4.71
C ILE A 14 3.91 29.42 -3.82
N THR A 15 3.06 30.42 -3.98
CA THR A 15 3.15 31.66 -3.22
C THR A 15 3.03 31.42 -1.71
N GLU A 16 2.10 30.56 -1.29
CA GLU A 16 1.91 30.17 0.10
C GLU A 16 3.14 29.43 0.67
N LYS A 17 3.72 28.50 -0.08
CA LYS A 17 4.92 27.75 0.36
C LYS A 17 6.13 28.66 0.51
N LEU A 18 6.38 29.54 -0.47
CA LEU A 18 7.51 30.46 -0.43
C LEU A 18 7.36 31.57 0.62
N LYS A 19 6.11 31.92 0.98
CA LYS A 19 5.85 32.88 2.09
C LYS A 19 6.29 32.31 3.44
N VAL A 20 6.14 30.98 3.64
CA VAL A 20 6.52 30.28 4.87
C VAL A 20 8.00 29.91 4.86
N ASN A 21 8.52 29.47 3.73
CA ASN A 21 9.92 29.07 3.55
C ASN A 21 10.39 29.48 2.14
N PRO A 22 11.20 30.54 2.00
CA PRO A 22 11.68 31.01 0.70
C PRO A 22 12.48 29.96 -0.08
N ASP A 23 13.14 29.02 0.60
CA ASP A 23 13.99 27.99 0.01
C ASP A 23 13.25 26.65 -0.18
N TYR A 24 11.93 26.62 0.00
CA TYR A 24 11.13 25.39 0.04
C TYR A 24 11.39 24.48 -1.16
N PHE A 25 11.25 24.99 -2.38
CA PHE A 25 11.42 24.18 -3.60
C PHE A 25 12.89 23.90 -3.90
N GLN A 26 13.79 24.81 -3.57
CA GLN A 26 15.22 24.58 -3.70
C GLN A 26 15.65 23.41 -2.82
N ASN A 27 15.23 23.37 -1.57
CA ASN A 27 15.52 22.26 -0.67
C ASN A 27 14.96 20.93 -1.17
N LEU A 28 13.72 20.91 -1.70
CA LEU A 28 13.13 19.71 -2.31
C LEU A 28 13.91 19.21 -3.54
N SER A 29 14.53 20.11 -4.30
CA SER A 29 15.30 19.74 -5.51
C SER A 29 16.63 19.07 -5.21
N LEU A 30 17.13 19.16 -3.98
CA LEU A 30 18.42 18.56 -3.59
C LEU A 30 18.38 17.03 -3.46
N GLY A 31 17.19 16.43 -3.37
CA GLY A 31 17.03 14.98 -3.30
C GLY A 31 15.88 14.55 -2.40
N GLN A 32 15.79 13.24 -2.17
CA GLN A 32 14.80 12.65 -1.27
C GLN A 32 15.45 11.58 -0.39
N SER A 33 14.97 11.45 0.83
CA SER A 33 15.41 10.43 1.78
C SER A 33 14.21 9.93 2.59
N PRO A 34 13.22 9.30 1.92
CA PRO A 34 12.03 8.80 2.58
C PRO A 34 12.40 7.65 3.52
N GLU A 35 11.80 7.63 4.69
CA GLU A 35 11.95 6.50 5.61
C GLU A 35 10.91 5.40 5.37
N ILE A 36 9.86 5.70 4.62
CA ILE A 36 8.70 4.84 4.42
C ILE A 36 8.45 4.62 2.92
N LEU A 37 8.28 3.34 2.53
CA LEU A 37 7.57 2.98 1.31
C LEU A 37 6.11 2.70 1.66
N TYR A 38 5.19 3.44 1.07
CA TYR A 38 3.75 3.23 1.20
C TYR A 38 3.20 2.60 -0.09
N ILE A 39 2.50 1.48 0.04
CA ILE A 39 1.79 0.79 -1.05
C ILE A 39 0.30 0.84 -0.74
N GLY A 40 -0.45 1.66 -1.47
CA GLY A 40 -1.85 1.92 -1.20
C GLY A 40 -2.78 1.78 -2.40
N CYS A 41 -4.07 2.01 -2.13
CA CYS A 41 -5.09 2.01 -3.19
C CYS A 41 -5.05 3.30 -4.00
N SER A 42 -5.37 3.19 -5.32
CA SER A 42 -5.58 4.33 -6.21
C SER A 42 -6.89 5.10 -5.95
N ASP A 43 -7.68 4.71 -4.95
CA ASP A 43 -8.93 5.37 -4.59
C ASP A 43 -8.68 6.86 -4.29
N SER A 44 -9.41 7.74 -5.00
CA SER A 44 -9.22 9.20 -4.93
C SER A 44 -9.55 9.82 -3.56
N ARG A 45 -10.25 9.07 -2.70
CA ARG A 45 -10.61 9.49 -1.34
C ARG A 45 -9.50 9.22 -0.31
N VAL A 46 -8.45 8.50 -0.71
CA VAL A 46 -7.33 8.12 0.16
C VAL A 46 -6.09 8.90 -0.27
N SER A 47 -5.79 9.99 0.44
CA SER A 47 -4.58 10.80 0.24
C SER A 47 -3.51 10.33 1.21
N THR A 48 -2.44 9.74 0.69
CA THR A 48 -1.38 9.12 1.52
C THR A 48 -0.74 10.13 2.46
N GLU A 49 -0.32 11.25 1.93
CA GLU A 49 0.40 12.29 2.70
C GLU A 49 -0.51 12.91 3.75
N GLU A 50 -1.77 13.15 3.39
CA GLU A 50 -2.75 13.76 4.29
C GLU A 50 -3.07 12.84 5.48
N LEU A 51 -3.37 11.56 5.21
CA LEU A 51 -3.72 10.59 6.27
C LEU A 51 -2.57 10.27 7.22
N MET A 52 -1.32 10.43 6.75
CA MET A 52 -0.11 10.20 7.55
C MET A 52 0.44 11.49 8.18
N GLY A 53 -0.09 12.66 7.81
CA GLY A 53 0.49 13.94 8.21
C GLY A 53 1.91 14.16 7.65
N ALA A 54 2.24 13.50 6.53
CA ALA A 54 3.57 13.51 5.97
C ALA A 54 3.80 14.71 5.04
N LYS A 55 5.04 15.18 5.00
CA LYS A 55 5.48 16.24 4.09
C LYS A 55 6.04 15.64 2.79
N PRO A 56 6.09 16.43 1.71
CA PRO A 56 6.78 16.02 0.49
C PRO A 56 8.22 15.58 0.75
N GLY A 57 8.59 14.40 0.22
CA GLY A 57 9.90 13.79 0.38
C GLY A 57 10.04 12.79 1.55
N GLU A 58 9.06 12.71 2.46
CA GLU A 58 9.11 11.82 3.62
C GLU A 58 8.60 10.40 3.34
N VAL A 59 7.75 10.24 2.32
CA VAL A 59 7.14 8.96 1.95
C VAL A 59 7.34 8.68 0.47
N PHE A 60 7.86 7.49 0.14
CA PHE A 60 7.90 7.00 -1.23
C PHE A 60 6.62 6.21 -1.51
N VAL A 61 5.87 6.57 -2.56
CA VAL A 61 4.48 6.10 -2.73
C VAL A 61 4.32 5.26 -3.98
N HIS A 62 3.70 4.09 -3.84
CA HIS A 62 3.12 3.31 -4.93
C HIS A 62 1.62 3.16 -4.73
N ARG A 63 0.84 3.31 -5.80
CA ARG A 63 -0.63 3.17 -5.75
C ARG A 63 -1.15 2.38 -6.94
N ASN A 64 -2.02 1.41 -6.65
CA ASN A 64 -2.74 0.63 -7.65
C ASN A 64 -4.14 0.25 -7.15
N ILE A 65 -4.95 -0.42 -7.96
CA ILE A 65 -6.27 -0.86 -7.51
C ILE A 65 -6.12 -1.90 -6.39
N ALA A 66 -6.67 -1.57 -5.20
CA ALA A 66 -6.70 -2.42 -4.00
C ALA A 66 -5.31 -2.75 -3.41
N ASN A 67 -4.34 -1.82 -3.47
CA ASN A 67 -3.03 -1.93 -2.78
C ASN A 67 -2.31 -3.26 -3.02
N MET A 68 -2.36 -3.77 -4.25
CA MET A 68 -1.86 -5.09 -4.61
C MET A 68 -0.34 -5.12 -4.78
N VAL A 69 0.24 -6.27 -4.44
CA VAL A 69 1.67 -6.58 -4.63
C VAL A 69 1.81 -7.94 -5.34
N PRO A 70 1.35 -8.07 -6.59
CA PRO A 70 1.59 -9.30 -7.35
C PRO A 70 3.09 -9.40 -7.66
N ASN A 71 3.74 -10.52 -7.30
CA ASN A 71 5.18 -10.70 -7.52
C ASN A 71 5.58 -10.77 -9.01
N THR A 72 4.63 -10.79 -9.92
CA THR A 72 4.82 -10.72 -11.38
C THR A 72 4.58 -9.32 -11.96
N ASP A 73 4.14 -8.36 -11.15
CA ASP A 73 3.94 -6.97 -11.57
C ASP A 73 5.23 -6.16 -11.43
N LEU A 74 5.90 -5.92 -12.56
CA LEU A 74 7.16 -5.16 -12.59
C LEU A 74 7.02 -3.74 -12.03
N SER A 75 5.83 -3.13 -12.07
CA SER A 75 5.63 -1.78 -11.55
C SER A 75 5.87 -1.75 -10.03
N VAL A 76 5.13 -2.55 -9.28
CA VAL A 76 5.29 -2.59 -7.82
C VAL A 76 6.64 -3.20 -7.41
N MET A 77 7.13 -4.22 -8.15
CA MET A 77 8.44 -4.82 -7.87
C MET A 77 9.59 -3.84 -8.03
N SER A 78 9.57 -3.00 -9.08
CA SER A 78 10.59 -1.96 -9.29
C SER A 78 10.57 -0.90 -8.20
N VAL A 79 9.38 -0.52 -7.73
CA VAL A 79 9.23 0.44 -6.62
C VAL A 79 9.77 -0.14 -5.33
N ILE A 80 9.47 -1.42 -5.01
CA ILE A 80 10.02 -2.10 -3.82
C ILE A 80 11.55 -2.18 -3.91
N ASN A 81 12.09 -2.63 -5.05
CA ASN A 81 13.54 -2.71 -5.24
C ASN A 81 14.19 -1.34 -5.03
N TYR A 82 13.67 -0.29 -5.68
CA TYR A 82 14.25 1.04 -5.56
C TYR A 82 14.17 1.59 -4.13
N ALA A 83 13.02 1.47 -3.48
CA ALA A 83 12.83 1.94 -2.11
C ALA A 83 13.73 1.20 -1.11
N VAL A 84 13.80 -0.12 -1.21
CA VAL A 84 14.51 -0.96 -0.24
C VAL A 84 16.02 -0.97 -0.51
N SER A 85 16.44 -1.16 -1.77
CA SER A 85 17.84 -1.36 -2.11
C SER A 85 18.60 -0.07 -2.36
N TYR A 86 17.95 0.99 -2.84
CA TYR A 86 18.60 2.27 -3.16
C TYR A 86 18.26 3.37 -2.16
N LEU A 87 17.00 3.64 -1.87
CA LEU A 87 16.60 4.67 -0.90
C LEU A 87 16.77 4.22 0.55
N LYS A 88 16.92 2.91 0.79
CA LYS A 88 17.16 2.34 2.13
C LYS A 88 16.06 2.68 3.14
N VAL A 89 14.80 2.69 2.70
CA VAL A 89 13.66 2.93 3.59
C VAL A 89 13.70 1.98 4.79
N LYS A 90 13.21 2.44 5.93
CA LYS A 90 13.17 1.68 7.19
C LYS A 90 11.88 0.87 7.32
N HIS A 91 10.81 1.35 6.68
CA HIS A 91 9.47 0.79 6.79
C HIS A 91 8.86 0.55 5.42
N VAL A 92 8.20 -0.59 5.24
CA VAL A 92 7.31 -0.85 4.10
C VAL A 92 5.90 -1.01 4.65
N VAL A 93 5.00 -0.15 4.21
CA VAL A 93 3.61 -0.14 4.64
C VAL A 93 2.73 -0.59 3.47
N VAL A 94 1.94 -1.63 3.66
CA VAL A 94 0.82 -1.96 2.78
C VAL A 94 -0.45 -1.47 3.45
N CYS A 95 -1.12 -0.50 2.82
CA CYS A 95 -2.32 0.11 3.38
C CYS A 95 -3.53 -0.09 2.48
N GLY A 96 -4.46 -0.92 2.95
CA GLY A 96 -5.80 -1.02 2.38
C GLY A 96 -6.74 0.04 2.93
N HIS A 97 -7.98 0.02 2.48
CA HIS A 97 -9.01 0.86 3.08
C HIS A 97 -10.37 0.17 3.04
N TYR A 98 -11.20 0.40 4.04
CA TYR A 98 -12.59 -0.03 3.95
C TYR A 98 -13.31 0.77 2.86
N TYR A 99 -14.37 0.22 2.32
CA TYR A 99 -15.12 0.73 1.17
C TYR A 99 -14.32 0.76 -0.15
N CYS A 100 -13.33 -0.15 -0.30
CA CYS A 100 -12.58 -0.34 -1.52
C CYS A 100 -13.43 -1.00 -2.61
N ASN A 101 -13.69 -0.29 -3.70
CA ASN A 101 -14.47 -0.82 -4.82
C ASN A 101 -13.77 -1.99 -5.52
N GLY A 102 -12.44 -2.02 -5.56
CA GLY A 102 -11.68 -3.14 -6.13
C GLY A 102 -11.90 -4.44 -5.36
N VAL A 103 -11.85 -4.40 -4.02
CA VAL A 103 -12.14 -5.57 -3.17
C VAL A 103 -13.61 -5.98 -3.30
N LYS A 104 -14.54 -5.02 -3.32
CA LYS A 104 -15.96 -5.29 -3.51
C LYS A 104 -16.25 -5.96 -4.85
N ALA A 105 -15.62 -5.49 -5.93
CA ALA A 105 -15.76 -6.08 -7.26
C ALA A 105 -15.22 -7.51 -7.32
N ALA A 106 -14.16 -7.84 -6.56
CA ALA A 106 -13.63 -9.21 -6.49
C ALA A 106 -14.62 -10.20 -5.87
N MET A 107 -15.53 -9.75 -4.98
CA MET A 107 -16.56 -10.59 -4.37
C MET A 107 -17.78 -10.81 -5.28
N GLN A 108 -17.89 -10.08 -6.38
CA GLN A 108 -19.00 -10.20 -7.33
C GLN A 108 -18.68 -11.22 -8.41
N SER A 109 -19.71 -11.91 -8.91
CA SER A 109 -19.61 -12.84 -10.04
C SER A 109 -19.64 -12.12 -11.41
N ALA A 110 -19.76 -10.80 -11.43
CA ALA A 110 -19.86 -10.01 -12.65
C ALA A 110 -18.56 -10.05 -13.47
N ASP A 111 -18.70 -10.04 -14.79
CA ASP A 111 -17.58 -9.84 -15.71
C ASP A 111 -17.15 -8.37 -15.69
N MET A 112 -15.90 -8.13 -15.32
CA MET A 112 -15.27 -6.80 -15.24
C MET A 112 -14.28 -6.56 -16.39
N GLY A 113 -14.36 -7.35 -17.47
CA GLY A 113 -13.50 -7.20 -18.65
C GLY A 113 -12.00 -7.24 -18.30
N LEU A 114 -11.27 -6.23 -18.74
CA LEU A 114 -9.82 -6.12 -18.53
C LEU A 114 -9.40 -6.16 -17.04
N LEU A 115 -10.29 -5.81 -16.12
CA LEU A 115 -10.00 -5.83 -14.68
C LEU A 115 -9.99 -7.26 -14.10
N ASN A 116 -10.63 -8.24 -14.76
CA ASN A 116 -10.73 -9.61 -14.23
C ASN A 116 -9.39 -10.27 -13.87
N PRO A 117 -8.33 -10.21 -14.71
CA PRO A 117 -7.02 -10.77 -14.34
C PRO A 117 -6.44 -10.15 -13.07
N TRP A 118 -6.66 -8.85 -12.87
CA TRP A 118 -6.24 -8.14 -11.66
C TRP A 118 -7.02 -8.61 -10.43
N LEU A 119 -8.34 -8.68 -10.54
CA LEU A 119 -9.23 -9.10 -9.45
C LEU A 119 -9.02 -10.57 -9.05
N ARG A 120 -8.45 -11.43 -9.92
CA ARG A 120 -8.09 -12.81 -9.58
C ARG A 120 -7.16 -12.87 -8.38
N ASN A 121 -6.22 -11.96 -8.26
CA ASN A 121 -5.32 -11.91 -7.12
C ASN A 121 -6.09 -11.75 -5.80
N ILE A 122 -7.14 -10.91 -5.77
CA ILE A 122 -8.00 -10.73 -4.58
C ILE A 122 -8.90 -11.95 -4.37
N ARG A 123 -9.42 -12.55 -5.46
CA ARG A 123 -10.21 -13.80 -5.39
C ARG A 123 -9.37 -14.96 -4.87
N ASP A 124 -8.07 -14.99 -5.16
CA ASP A 124 -7.15 -15.99 -4.59
C ASP A 124 -6.96 -15.77 -3.08
N VAL A 125 -6.92 -14.53 -2.59
CA VAL A 125 -6.96 -14.25 -1.15
C VAL A 125 -8.25 -14.81 -0.54
N TYR A 126 -9.42 -14.55 -1.15
CA TYR A 126 -10.68 -15.13 -0.70
C TYR A 126 -10.61 -16.66 -0.64
N ARG A 127 -10.08 -17.30 -1.70
CA ARG A 127 -9.94 -18.76 -1.80
C ARG A 127 -9.04 -19.35 -0.70
N ILE A 128 -7.92 -18.70 -0.40
CA ILE A 128 -6.99 -19.11 0.67
C ILE A 128 -7.67 -19.02 2.04
N HIS A 129 -8.44 -17.99 2.29
CA HIS A 129 -9.12 -17.72 3.56
C HIS A 129 -10.61 -18.11 3.57
N ARG A 130 -11.03 -18.94 2.63
CA ARG A 130 -12.44 -19.25 2.38
C ARG A 130 -13.17 -19.73 3.61
N LYS A 131 -12.57 -20.62 4.39
CA LYS A 131 -13.21 -21.16 5.60
C LYS A 131 -13.54 -20.09 6.63
N GLU A 132 -12.64 -19.12 6.79
CA GLU A 132 -12.83 -17.97 7.70
C GLU A 132 -13.91 -17.03 7.15
N LEU A 133 -13.81 -16.65 5.88
CA LEU A 133 -14.70 -15.69 5.25
C LEU A 133 -16.15 -16.23 5.13
N ASP A 134 -16.32 -17.49 4.74
CA ASP A 134 -17.65 -18.10 4.60
C ASP A 134 -18.34 -18.31 5.97
N ALA A 135 -17.60 -18.35 7.08
CA ALA A 135 -18.15 -18.39 8.42
C ALA A 135 -18.75 -17.04 8.89
N ILE A 136 -18.40 -15.93 8.24
CA ILE A 136 -18.94 -14.60 8.55
C ILE A 136 -20.25 -14.41 7.80
N VAL A 137 -21.37 -14.41 8.51
CA VAL A 137 -22.72 -14.31 7.93
C VAL A 137 -22.99 -12.90 7.40
N ASP A 138 -22.61 -11.87 8.17
CA ASP A 138 -22.81 -10.47 7.78
C ASP A 138 -21.90 -10.11 6.60
N GLU A 139 -22.53 -9.63 5.51
CA GLU A 139 -21.80 -9.32 4.27
C GLU A 139 -20.83 -8.15 4.41
N ASP A 140 -21.16 -7.12 5.20
CA ASP A 140 -20.27 -5.96 5.40
C ASP A 140 -19.06 -6.37 6.26
N ALA A 141 -19.28 -7.16 7.30
CA ALA A 141 -18.20 -7.72 8.11
C ALA A 141 -17.28 -8.64 7.29
N ARG A 142 -17.85 -9.53 6.46
CA ARG A 142 -17.09 -10.41 5.57
C ARG A 142 -16.27 -9.61 4.55
N TYR A 143 -16.86 -8.58 3.97
CA TYR A 143 -16.17 -7.68 3.06
C TYR A 143 -15.01 -6.95 3.76
N LYS A 144 -15.23 -6.37 4.95
CA LYS A 144 -14.17 -5.72 5.73
C LYS A 144 -13.04 -6.69 6.05
N ARG A 145 -13.40 -7.91 6.45
CA ARG A 145 -12.42 -8.96 6.71
C ARG A 145 -11.60 -9.32 5.48
N LEU A 146 -12.20 -9.35 4.29
CA LEU A 146 -11.46 -9.57 3.04
C LEU A 146 -10.49 -8.41 2.75
N VAL A 147 -10.85 -7.16 3.05
CA VAL A 147 -9.91 -6.02 2.95
C VAL A 147 -8.68 -6.25 3.83
N GLU A 148 -8.88 -6.66 5.09
CA GLU A 148 -7.79 -6.93 6.04
C GLU A 148 -6.90 -8.09 5.58
N LEU A 149 -7.51 -9.19 5.16
CA LEU A 149 -6.79 -10.36 4.64
C LEU A 149 -6.05 -10.05 3.35
N ASN A 150 -6.61 -9.21 2.48
CA ASN A 150 -5.90 -8.74 1.30
C ASN A 150 -4.64 -7.95 1.69
N VAL A 151 -4.72 -7.03 2.66
CA VAL A 151 -3.54 -6.33 3.17
C VAL A 151 -2.51 -7.33 3.71
N GLN A 152 -2.93 -8.30 4.51
CA GLN A 152 -2.05 -9.33 5.06
C GLN A 152 -1.31 -10.10 3.95
N GLU A 153 -2.03 -10.60 2.94
CA GLU A 153 -1.43 -11.37 1.85
C GLU A 153 -0.50 -10.50 0.97
N GLN A 154 -0.81 -9.20 0.80
CA GLN A 154 0.12 -8.30 0.10
C GLN A 154 1.39 -8.04 0.94
N CYS A 155 1.30 -7.95 2.26
CA CYS A 155 2.49 -7.92 3.13
C CYS A 155 3.32 -9.20 3.00
N VAL A 156 2.68 -10.37 2.92
CA VAL A 156 3.34 -11.65 2.64
C VAL A 156 4.08 -11.59 1.30
N ASN A 157 3.45 -11.02 0.26
CA ASN A 157 4.08 -10.87 -1.05
C ASN A 157 5.27 -9.90 -1.03
N VAL A 158 5.23 -8.83 -0.22
CA VAL A 158 6.39 -7.95 0.06
C VAL A 158 7.53 -8.76 0.68
N LEU A 159 7.24 -9.52 1.74
CA LEU A 159 8.22 -10.33 2.47
C LEU A 159 8.87 -11.43 1.61
N LYS A 160 8.20 -11.90 0.55
CA LYS A 160 8.74 -12.89 -0.40
C LYS A 160 9.78 -12.30 -1.34
N THR A 161 9.93 -10.98 -1.44
CA THR A 161 10.90 -10.37 -2.35
C THR A 161 12.33 -10.49 -1.78
N ALA A 162 13.31 -10.77 -2.64
CA ALA A 162 14.70 -10.92 -2.25
C ALA A 162 15.27 -9.66 -1.56
N ASP A 163 14.92 -8.48 -2.10
CA ASP A 163 15.36 -7.19 -1.56
C ASP A 163 14.91 -7.00 -0.10
N VAL A 164 13.63 -7.31 0.17
CA VAL A 164 13.06 -7.17 1.52
C VAL A 164 13.66 -8.21 2.47
N GLN A 165 13.80 -9.47 2.06
CA GLN A 165 14.41 -10.50 2.91
C GLN A 165 15.86 -10.17 3.27
N LYS A 166 16.64 -9.70 2.30
CA LYS A 166 18.01 -9.25 2.53
C LYS A 166 18.05 -8.09 3.52
N ALA A 167 17.22 -7.06 3.29
CA ALA A 167 17.15 -5.90 4.16
C ALA A 167 16.64 -6.23 5.57
N TYR A 168 15.69 -7.15 5.69
CA TYR A 168 15.17 -7.63 6.97
C TYR A 168 16.27 -8.33 7.80
N LYS A 169 17.15 -9.09 7.13
CA LYS A 169 18.25 -9.82 7.77
C LYS A 169 19.45 -8.93 8.08
N GLU A 170 19.82 -8.03 7.17
CA GLU A 170 21.04 -7.21 7.27
C GLU A 170 20.85 -5.90 8.05
N ARG A 171 19.65 -5.39 8.11
CA ARG A 171 19.31 -4.13 8.76
C ARG A 171 17.89 -4.15 9.29
N THR A 172 17.52 -3.18 10.12
CA THR A 172 16.19 -3.08 10.71
C THR A 172 15.19 -2.56 9.66
N LEU A 173 14.69 -3.44 8.76
CA LEU A 173 13.54 -3.16 7.92
C LEU A 173 12.29 -3.76 8.56
N THR A 174 11.21 -3.01 8.65
CA THR A 174 9.92 -3.51 9.15
C THR A 174 8.83 -3.40 8.09
N VAL A 175 7.94 -4.39 8.07
CA VAL A 175 6.75 -4.39 7.20
C VAL A 175 5.53 -4.15 8.08
N HIS A 176 4.58 -3.36 7.59
CA HIS A 176 3.36 -3.01 8.29
C HIS A 176 2.14 -3.25 7.42
N GLY A 177 1.08 -3.81 7.99
CA GLY A 177 -0.22 -3.94 7.35
C GLY A 177 -1.24 -3.03 8.02
N TRP A 178 -1.73 -2.01 7.31
CA TRP A 178 -2.70 -1.06 7.82
C TRP A 178 -3.98 -1.05 7.01
N VAL A 179 -5.05 -0.60 7.63
CA VAL A 179 -6.33 -0.30 6.97
C VAL A 179 -6.79 1.09 7.36
N PHE A 180 -7.11 1.91 6.37
CA PHE A 180 -7.73 3.21 6.56
C PHE A 180 -9.25 3.07 6.52
N ASP A 181 -9.93 3.47 7.57
CA ASP A 181 -11.39 3.55 7.57
C ASP A 181 -11.84 4.93 7.05
N ILE A 182 -12.29 4.97 5.80
CA ILE A 182 -12.78 6.21 5.16
C ILE A 182 -13.95 6.82 5.94
N LYS A 183 -14.75 6.02 6.64
CA LYS A 183 -15.93 6.51 7.38
C LYS A 183 -15.56 7.26 8.64
N THR A 184 -14.50 6.84 9.32
CA THR A 184 -14.09 7.40 10.62
C THR A 184 -12.83 8.25 10.54
N GLY A 185 -12.06 8.14 9.44
CA GLY A 185 -10.73 8.73 9.29
C GLY A 185 -9.64 8.02 10.08
N GLN A 186 -9.92 6.86 10.66
CA GLN A 186 -8.96 6.12 11.48
C GLN A 186 -8.02 5.28 10.62
N LEU A 187 -6.73 5.32 10.95
CA LEU A 187 -5.71 4.39 10.47
C LEU A 187 -5.57 3.25 11.49
N ILE A 188 -5.81 2.02 11.04
CA ILE A 188 -5.86 0.82 11.87
C ILE A 188 -4.65 -0.04 11.56
N ASP A 189 -3.82 -0.32 12.57
CA ASP A 189 -2.74 -1.29 12.48
C ASP A 189 -3.31 -2.70 12.70
N LEU A 190 -3.12 -3.58 11.72
CA LEU A 190 -3.60 -4.98 11.78
C LEU A 190 -2.77 -5.86 12.72
N LYS A 191 -1.63 -5.37 13.22
CA LYS A 191 -0.74 -6.08 14.15
C LYS A 191 -0.40 -7.50 13.70
N ILE A 192 -0.03 -7.62 12.43
CA ILE A 192 0.30 -8.91 11.80
C ILE A 192 1.61 -9.43 12.38
N ASP A 193 1.62 -10.69 12.82
CA ASP A 193 2.82 -11.40 13.29
C ASP A 193 3.66 -11.87 12.09
N PHE A 194 4.53 -10.99 11.63
CA PHE A 194 5.39 -11.26 10.46
C PHE A 194 6.48 -12.28 10.74
N ASP A 195 6.97 -12.41 11.96
CA ASP A 195 8.00 -13.39 12.31
C ASP A 195 7.45 -14.80 12.16
N LYS A 196 6.21 -15.02 12.60
CA LYS A 196 5.49 -16.28 12.42
C LYS A 196 5.22 -16.57 10.94
N ILE A 197 4.88 -15.56 10.15
CA ILE A 197 4.63 -15.73 8.70
C ILE A 197 5.94 -16.06 8.00
N LEU A 198 7.03 -15.33 8.27
CA LEU A 198 8.34 -15.57 7.68
C LEU A 198 8.86 -16.97 8.00
N SER A 199 8.72 -17.44 9.26
CA SER A 199 9.14 -18.78 9.61
C SER A 199 8.47 -19.84 8.75
N LYS A 200 7.16 -19.73 8.53
CA LYS A 200 6.40 -20.64 7.66
C LYS A 200 6.80 -20.55 6.18
N ILE A 201 7.11 -19.35 5.69
CA ILE A 201 7.60 -19.18 4.31
C ILE A 201 8.97 -19.87 4.16
N MET A 202 9.85 -19.71 5.13
CA MET A 202 11.19 -20.29 5.10
C MET A 202 11.22 -21.82 5.26
N GLU A 203 10.14 -22.45 5.74
CA GLU A 203 9.96 -23.91 5.69
C GLU A 203 9.80 -24.40 4.25
N ILE A 204 9.23 -23.59 3.36
CA ILE A 204 8.98 -23.96 1.95
C ILE A 204 10.17 -23.56 1.08
N TYR A 205 10.70 -22.36 1.25
CA TYR A 205 11.87 -21.89 0.51
C TYR A 205 12.62 -20.79 1.26
N ARG A 206 13.95 -20.75 1.06
CA ARG A 206 14.80 -19.67 1.51
C ARG A 206 15.34 -18.95 0.28
N ILE A 207 15.19 -17.63 0.23
CA ILE A 207 15.74 -16.83 -0.86
C ILE A 207 17.21 -16.50 -0.58
N ILE A 208 17.60 -16.37 0.69
CA ILE A 208 18.98 -16.05 1.12
C ILE A 208 19.35 -16.81 2.39
#